data_e5b4fb7006957f5c7426eb516b0158b8
#
_entry.id   e5b4fb7006957f5c7426eb516b0158b8
#
_cell.length_a   1.000
_cell.length_b   1.000
_cell.length_c   1.000
_cell.angle_alpha   90.00
_cell.angle_beta   90.00
_cell.angle_gamma   90.00
#
_symmetry.space_group_name_H-M   'P 1'
#
loop_
_entity.id
_entity.type
_entity.pdbx_description
1 polymer ?
#
loop_
_entity_poly.entity_id
_entity_poly.type
_entity_poly.pdbx_seq_one_letter_code
_entity_poly.pdbx_strand_id
1 'polypeptide(L)'
;ILAHTPDLVPLGSKPAREFSKSEGPYEQCMAHLRSYREAVAYPPNQVFVGNVRPDALAGVEKPWYEHPIADAPREGSYGELVPEDEFYGLLKAADVFGLVWLETGFLSRVRDRLKKHPLLEALKGLDGGRSFSEIQEKVDRGEAVPLNFSGRAVGCVRRAHEEDDALGARVILEGLATKASAFLALRHLLGRVSLTAPQGIDYLFSFSEEAVGDRYQRGGGNLARAIAEMAGCANASGVDIKGFCCGASHAIVSAAALIQAGVFKEIALVGGGSLAKLGMNLQSHVRKGMPILEDVLAAIAILVGEDDGISPVIRTDAIGMHRIGAGSSAREIYEEVVVKPLNKLGKRIIDVDKYAPQMHNPEITVPARRPDTPLINYRALGALAALRGEIGREEIDDFVRKHGMPGFSPTQGHIPEAIPFMGHARDMMVGGEIENAMFVAKASVFLARMTNLSDAVSFVLERNPGTIGSSGILGGRR
;
A
#
# COMPACT_ATOMS: atom_id res chain seq x y z
N ILE A 1 3.55 -1.14 6.39
CA ILE A 1 3.84 -0.05 7.32
C ILE A 1 2.99 1.18 7.03
N LEU A 2 2.83 2.05 8.00
CA LEU A 2 2.26 3.38 7.86
C LEU A 2 3.25 4.41 8.37
N ALA A 3 3.55 5.44 7.58
CA ALA A 3 4.31 6.60 8.06
C ALA A 3 3.33 7.76 8.28
N HIS A 4 3.16 8.19 9.52
CA HIS A 4 2.34 9.34 9.87
C HIS A 4 3.10 10.61 9.51
N THR A 5 2.58 11.35 8.54
CA THR A 5 3.25 12.48 7.91
C THR A 5 2.31 13.68 7.77
N PRO A 6 1.78 14.21 8.89
CA PRO A 6 0.79 15.29 8.87
C PRO A 6 1.35 16.58 8.24
N ASP A 7 2.59 16.95 8.53
CA ASP A 7 3.21 18.15 7.98
C ASP A 7 3.52 18.05 6.46
N LEU A 8 3.46 16.83 5.88
CA LEU A 8 3.54 16.64 4.42
C LEU A 8 2.18 16.75 3.71
N VAL A 9 1.05 16.76 4.43
CA VAL A 9 -0.28 16.88 3.81
C VAL A 9 -0.42 18.11 2.92
N PRO A 10 0.02 19.31 3.33
CA PRO A 10 -0.02 20.51 2.47
C PRO A 10 0.81 20.39 1.18
N LEU A 11 1.81 19.52 1.16
CA LEU A 11 2.66 19.23 -0.01
C LEU A 11 2.12 18.03 -0.82
N GLY A 12 1.10 17.37 -0.34
CA GLY A 12 0.56 16.11 -0.82
C GLY A 12 -0.22 16.19 -2.14
N SER A 13 -1.45 15.74 -2.14
CA SER A 13 -2.32 15.72 -3.31
C SER A 13 -2.57 17.10 -3.90
N LYS A 14 -3.00 17.17 -5.17
CA LYS A 14 -3.39 18.46 -5.77
C LYS A 14 -4.50 19.16 -4.97
N PRO A 15 -5.60 18.48 -4.55
CA PRO A 15 -6.60 19.11 -3.68
C PRO A 15 -6.02 19.68 -2.38
N ALA A 16 -5.09 18.98 -1.72
CA ALA A 16 -4.45 19.47 -0.50
C ALA A 16 -3.60 20.72 -0.77
N ARG A 17 -2.77 20.69 -1.81
CA ARG A 17 -1.95 21.83 -2.21
C ARG A 17 -2.78 23.06 -2.59
N GLU A 18 -3.85 22.87 -3.35
CA GLU A 18 -4.73 23.97 -3.73
C GLU A 18 -5.45 24.59 -2.51
N PHE A 19 -5.89 23.74 -1.58
CA PHE A 19 -6.52 24.18 -0.33
C PHE A 19 -5.56 24.96 0.57
N SER A 20 -4.31 24.52 0.66
CA SER A 20 -3.29 25.10 1.55
C SER A 20 -2.53 26.29 0.97
N LYS A 21 -2.95 26.86 -0.18
CA LYS A 21 -2.27 28.01 -0.82
C LYS A 21 -2.45 29.33 -0.08
N SER A 22 -3.50 29.48 0.71
CA SER A 22 -3.81 30.69 1.46
C SER A 22 -3.80 30.42 2.97
N GLU A 23 -3.51 31.43 3.76
CA GLU A 23 -3.26 31.31 5.20
C GLU A 23 -4.44 30.68 5.96
N GLY A 24 -5.66 31.20 5.81
CA GLY A 24 -6.82 30.68 6.53
C GLY A 24 -7.14 29.20 6.24
N PRO A 25 -7.20 28.75 4.98
CA PRO A 25 -7.32 27.33 4.66
C PRO A 25 -6.13 26.49 5.11
N TYR A 26 -4.90 27.01 5.06
CA TYR A 26 -3.73 26.32 5.61
C TYR A 26 -3.87 26.06 7.11
N GLU A 27 -4.25 27.09 7.89
CA GLU A 27 -4.50 26.96 9.33
C GLU A 27 -5.63 25.96 9.62
N GLN A 28 -6.71 25.98 8.83
CA GLN A 28 -7.78 24.97 8.93
C GLN A 28 -7.26 23.56 8.64
N CYS A 29 -6.42 23.39 7.64
CA CYS A 29 -5.78 22.10 7.35
C CYS A 29 -4.99 21.63 8.58
N MET A 30 -4.10 22.47 9.11
CA MET A 30 -3.26 22.11 10.25
C MET A 30 -4.07 21.80 11.51
N ALA A 31 -5.17 22.51 11.75
CA ALA A 31 -6.05 22.29 12.91
C ALA A 31 -6.83 20.97 12.87
N HIS A 32 -6.97 20.35 11.69
CA HIS A 32 -7.67 19.07 11.51
C HIS A 32 -6.74 17.87 11.32
N LEU A 33 -5.41 18.09 11.34
CA LEU A 33 -4.44 17.00 11.31
C LEU A 33 -4.43 16.25 12.64
N ARG A 34 -4.25 14.95 12.58
CA ARG A 34 -4.14 14.11 13.78
C ARG A 34 -2.75 14.22 14.39
N SER A 35 -2.68 14.10 15.70
CA SER A 35 -1.44 13.79 16.39
C SER A 35 -1.00 12.35 16.06
N TYR A 36 0.28 12.03 16.29
CA TYR A 36 0.79 10.68 16.12
C TYR A 36 0.03 9.65 16.98
N ARG A 37 -0.32 10.02 18.22
CA ARG A 37 -1.09 9.16 19.12
C ARG A 37 -2.48 8.83 18.56
N GLU A 38 -3.18 9.82 17.99
CA GLU A 38 -4.49 9.61 17.37
C GLU A 38 -4.37 8.75 16.13
N ALA A 39 -3.34 8.93 15.30
CA ALA A 39 -3.10 8.10 14.13
C ALA A 39 -2.78 6.64 14.53
N VAL A 40 -1.99 6.42 15.58
CA VAL A 40 -1.71 5.08 16.13
C VAL A 40 -2.99 4.45 16.70
N ALA A 41 -3.77 5.18 17.48
CA ALA A 41 -4.98 4.66 18.12
C ALA A 41 -6.18 4.44 17.19
N TYR A 42 -6.08 4.87 15.93
CA TYR A 42 -7.15 4.76 14.94
C TYR A 42 -7.40 3.31 14.54
N PRO A 43 -8.59 2.73 14.76
CA PRO A 43 -8.86 1.32 14.56
C PRO A 43 -8.48 0.78 13.16
N PRO A 44 -8.82 1.45 12.03
CA PRO A 44 -8.37 0.98 10.71
C PRO A 44 -6.86 0.89 10.54
N ASN A 45 -6.08 1.81 11.14
CA ASN A 45 -4.62 1.74 11.11
C ASN A 45 -4.10 0.53 11.89
N GLN A 46 -4.74 0.19 13.00
CA GLN A 46 -4.40 -0.99 13.80
C GLN A 46 -4.77 -2.31 13.09
N VAL A 47 -5.82 -2.30 12.26
CA VAL A 47 -6.10 -3.42 11.35
C VAL A 47 -5.00 -3.53 10.29
N PHE A 48 -4.60 -2.41 9.68
CA PHE A 48 -3.58 -2.41 8.63
C PHE A 48 -2.22 -2.95 9.11
N VAL A 49 -1.82 -2.64 10.33
CA VAL A 49 -0.56 -3.16 10.90
C VAL A 49 -0.70 -4.52 11.60
N GLY A 50 -1.91 -5.05 11.70
CA GLY A 50 -2.16 -6.43 12.14
C GLY A 50 -2.36 -6.63 13.65
N ASN A 51 -2.74 -5.59 14.40
CA ASN A 51 -3.10 -5.70 15.81
C ASN A 51 -4.58 -5.99 16.02
N VAL A 52 -5.41 -5.61 15.06
CA VAL A 52 -6.86 -5.82 15.07
C VAL A 52 -7.24 -6.59 13.81
N ARG A 53 -8.15 -7.54 13.96
CA ARG A 53 -8.68 -8.29 12.81
C ARG A 53 -9.73 -7.46 12.06
N PRO A 54 -9.85 -7.60 10.73
CA PRO A 54 -10.89 -6.90 9.98
C PRO A 54 -12.32 -7.19 10.48
N ASP A 55 -12.59 -8.42 10.93
CA ASP A 55 -13.90 -8.79 11.48
C ASP A 55 -14.20 -8.05 12.77
N ALA A 56 -13.20 -7.86 13.64
CA ALA A 56 -13.34 -7.11 14.89
C ALA A 56 -13.63 -5.62 14.64
N LEU A 57 -13.11 -5.05 13.54
CA LEU A 57 -13.39 -3.67 13.17
C LEU A 57 -14.90 -3.44 12.91
N ALA A 58 -15.61 -4.45 12.43
CA ALA A 58 -17.06 -4.36 12.22
C ALA A 58 -17.84 -4.16 13.52
N GLY A 59 -17.30 -4.58 14.66
CA GLY A 59 -17.88 -4.41 15.99
C GLY A 59 -17.53 -3.09 16.69
N VAL A 60 -16.58 -2.31 16.14
CA VAL A 60 -16.22 -0.99 16.69
C VAL A 60 -17.27 0.04 16.27
N GLU A 61 -17.77 0.81 17.23
CA GLU A 61 -18.74 1.88 16.99
C GLU A 61 -18.16 2.94 16.04
N LYS A 62 -19.02 3.46 15.15
CA LYS A 62 -18.64 4.54 14.22
C LYS A 62 -19.13 5.89 14.74
N PRO A 63 -18.42 6.99 14.45
CA PRO A 63 -17.22 7.01 13.61
C PRO A 63 -15.99 6.49 14.37
N TRP A 64 -15.16 5.69 13.73
CA TRP A 64 -13.99 5.06 14.33
C TRP A 64 -12.95 6.04 14.88
N TYR A 65 -12.85 7.23 14.30
CA TYR A 65 -11.93 8.26 14.81
C TYR A 65 -12.37 8.85 16.18
N GLU A 66 -13.63 8.66 16.58
CA GLU A 66 -14.14 9.00 17.92
C GLU A 66 -14.02 7.84 18.92
N HIS A 67 -13.74 6.64 18.44
CA HIS A 67 -13.61 5.42 19.23
C HIS A 67 -12.20 4.80 19.11
N PRO A 68 -11.15 5.54 19.56
CA PRO A 68 -9.76 5.09 19.46
C PRO A 68 -9.50 3.86 20.33
N ILE A 69 -8.58 3.01 19.90
CA ILE A 69 -8.12 1.88 20.70
C ILE A 69 -7.21 2.39 21.82
N ALA A 70 -7.60 2.10 23.06
CA ALA A 70 -6.78 2.47 24.22
C ALA A 70 -5.44 1.73 24.18
N ASP A 71 -4.36 2.45 24.52
CA ASP A 71 -2.99 1.92 24.58
C ASP A 71 -2.55 1.17 23.32
N ALA A 72 -3.06 1.59 22.16
CA ALA A 72 -2.71 1.00 20.88
C ALA A 72 -1.19 1.02 20.66
N PRO A 73 -0.56 -0.13 20.32
CA PRO A 73 0.87 -0.18 20.11
C PRO A 73 1.27 0.40 18.74
N ARG A 74 2.49 0.93 18.66
CA ARG A 74 3.10 1.36 17.40
C ARG A 74 3.28 0.20 16.43
N GLU A 75 3.71 -0.95 16.94
CA GLU A 75 4.06 -2.14 16.17
C GLU A 75 2.91 -3.14 16.15
N GLY A 76 2.78 -3.86 15.06
CA GLY A 76 1.80 -4.94 14.87
C GLY A 76 2.38 -6.12 14.10
N SER A 77 1.54 -7.14 13.90
CA SER A 77 1.95 -8.39 13.23
C SER A 77 2.43 -8.20 11.80
N TYR A 78 2.06 -7.11 11.12
CA TYR A 78 2.43 -6.89 9.71
C TYR A 78 3.35 -5.69 9.50
N GLY A 79 3.65 -4.91 10.54
CA GLY A 79 4.48 -3.74 10.41
C GLY A 79 4.29 -2.76 11.56
N GLU A 80 4.47 -1.47 11.30
CA GLU A 80 4.39 -0.44 12.32
C GLU A 80 3.82 0.87 11.78
N LEU A 81 3.47 1.77 12.70
CA LEU A 81 3.26 3.19 12.41
C LEU A 81 4.54 3.95 12.78
N VAL A 82 5.12 4.64 11.81
CA VAL A 82 6.35 5.43 11.98
C VAL A 82 6.01 6.89 12.22
N PRO A 83 6.58 7.56 13.24
CA PRO A 83 6.38 8.99 13.43
C PRO A 83 7.14 9.79 12.38
N GLU A 84 6.67 11.03 12.11
CA GLU A 84 7.15 11.87 11.01
C GLU A 84 8.63 12.19 11.10
N ASP A 85 9.15 12.46 12.30
CA ASP A 85 10.57 12.75 12.47
C ASP A 85 11.48 11.57 12.08
N GLU A 86 11.11 10.36 12.45
CA GLU A 86 11.82 9.14 12.02
C GLU A 86 11.69 8.94 10.51
N PHE A 87 10.51 9.24 9.93
CA PHE A 87 10.32 9.17 8.50
C PHE A 87 11.20 10.16 7.73
N TYR A 88 11.43 11.37 8.26
CA TYR A 88 12.38 12.32 7.66
C TYR A 88 13.82 11.81 7.69
N GLY A 89 14.19 11.05 8.72
CA GLY A 89 15.46 10.31 8.73
C GLY A 89 15.54 9.25 7.63
N LEU A 90 14.44 8.53 7.38
CA LEU A 90 14.38 7.57 6.27
C LEU A 90 14.45 8.25 4.90
N LEU A 91 13.81 9.43 4.73
CA LEU A 91 13.97 10.24 3.51
C LEU A 91 15.42 10.62 3.28
N LYS A 92 16.11 11.07 4.33
CA LYS A 92 17.54 11.42 4.28
C LYS A 92 18.40 10.23 3.90
N ALA A 93 18.14 9.06 4.47
CA ALA A 93 18.87 7.82 4.16
C ALA A 93 18.59 7.29 2.74
N ALA A 94 17.38 7.51 2.21
CA ALA A 94 16.99 7.12 0.85
C ALA A 94 17.63 8.00 -0.24
N ASP A 95 18.07 9.18 0.13
CA ASP A 95 18.63 10.19 -0.77
C ASP A 95 20.12 9.95 -1.02
N VAL A 96 20.46 9.47 -2.20
CA VAL A 96 21.86 9.20 -2.62
C VAL A 96 22.53 10.43 -3.24
N PHE A 97 21.78 11.52 -3.52
CA PHE A 97 22.28 12.72 -4.17
C PHE A 97 22.46 13.93 -3.24
N GLY A 98 22.17 13.78 -1.93
CA GLY A 98 22.34 14.84 -0.94
C GLY A 98 21.35 15.99 -1.10
N LEU A 99 20.14 15.72 -1.62
CA LEU A 99 19.09 16.69 -1.86
C LEU A 99 18.23 16.95 -0.61
N VAL A 100 18.16 15.99 0.31
CA VAL A 100 17.47 16.12 1.60
C VAL A 100 18.43 16.73 2.61
N TRP A 101 18.11 17.95 3.07
CA TRP A 101 18.84 18.64 4.10
C TRP A 101 18.02 18.64 5.39
N LEU A 102 18.60 18.19 6.48
CA LEU A 102 18.02 18.25 7.82
C LEU A 102 18.88 19.12 8.73
N GLU A 103 18.24 19.86 9.62
CA GLU A 103 18.92 20.68 10.63
C GLU A 103 19.76 19.78 11.54
N THR A 104 20.98 20.22 11.88
CA THR A 104 22.00 19.40 12.56
C THR A 104 21.49 18.79 13.87
N GLY A 105 20.82 19.59 14.72
CA GLY A 105 20.28 19.12 16.00
C GLY A 105 19.08 18.18 15.80
N PHE A 106 18.24 18.43 14.82
CA PHE A 106 17.14 17.53 14.47
C PHE A 106 17.65 16.19 13.95
N LEU A 107 18.59 16.20 13.00
CA LEU A 107 19.20 15.01 12.44
C LEU A 107 19.88 14.15 13.51
N SER A 108 20.57 14.77 14.46
CA SER A 108 21.21 14.03 15.56
C SER A 108 20.19 13.24 16.39
N ARG A 109 19.08 13.88 16.79
CA ARG A 109 18.01 13.20 17.55
C ARG A 109 17.35 12.06 16.75
N VAL A 110 17.06 12.31 15.46
CA VAL A 110 16.47 11.29 14.58
C VAL A 110 17.40 10.11 14.39
N ARG A 111 18.69 10.35 14.15
CA ARG A 111 19.71 9.31 14.03
C ARG A 111 19.78 8.43 15.29
N ASP A 112 19.74 9.03 16.48
CA ASP A 112 19.80 8.29 17.74
C ASP A 112 18.54 7.43 17.97
N ARG A 113 17.37 7.86 17.46
CA ARG A 113 16.14 7.05 17.46
C ARG A 113 16.22 5.89 16.47
N LEU A 114 16.61 6.15 15.23
CA LEU A 114 16.70 5.13 14.18
C LEU A 114 17.76 4.06 14.50
N LYS A 115 18.85 4.41 15.17
CA LYS A 115 19.84 3.43 15.68
C LYS A 115 19.28 2.48 16.73
N LYS A 116 18.25 2.88 17.47
CA LYS A 116 17.56 2.02 18.45
C LYS A 116 16.50 1.13 17.82
N HIS A 117 16.14 1.40 16.58
CA HIS A 117 15.14 0.63 15.87
C HIS A 117 15.75 -0.70 15.39
N PRO A 118 15.17 -1.86 15.73
CA PRO A 118 15.79 -3.17 15.53
C PRO A 118 16.10 -3.50 14.07
N LEU A 119 15.35 -2.92 13.12
CA LEU A 119 15.53 -3.15 11.69
C LEU A 119 16.41 -2.09 10.99
N LEU A 120 16.77 -0.99 11.68
CA LEU A 120 17.41 0.19 11.09
C LEU A 120 18.76 0.56 11.72
N GLU A 121 19.28 -0.23 12.66
CA GLU A 121 20.55 0.02 13.34
C GLU A 121 21.70 0.28 12.36
N ALA A 122 21.76 -0.47 11.27
CA ALA A 122 22.78 -0.36 10.23
C ALA A 122 22.46 0.67 9.12
N LEU A 123 21.42 1.49 9.30
CA LEU A 123 21.02 2.48 8.29
C LEU A 123 22.11 3.53 8.08
N LYS A 124 22.51 3.72 6.81
CA LYS A 124 23.52 4.69 6.39
C LYS A 124 22.88 5.97 5.87
N GLY A 125 23.67 7.01 5.59
CA GLY A 125 23.20 8.25 4.96
C GLY A 125 22.63 9.28 5.94
N LEU A 126 22.80 9.09 7.26
CA LEU A 126 22.32 10.00 8.32
C LEU A 126 23.37 10.99 8.79
N ASP A 127 24.28 11.40 7.90
CA ASP A 127 25.34 12.36 8.18
C ASP A 127 25.11 13.70 7.45
N GLY A 128 25.87 14.73 7.79
CA GLY A 128 25.92 15.99 7.06
C GLY A 128 24.70 16.88 7.32
N GLY A 129 24.37 17.12 8.59
CA GLY A 129 23.38 18.14 8.99
C GLY A 129 23.71 19.53 8.47
N ARG A 130 22.71 20.41 8.37
CA ARG A 130 22.85 21.79 7.90
C ARG A 130 22.40 22.78 8.98
N SER A 131 22.85 24.02 8.86
CA SER A 131 22.32 25.10 9.69
C SER A 131 20.89 25.47 9.24
N PHE A 132 20.09 25.99 10.17
CA PHE A 132 18.75 26.47 9.84
C PHE A 132 18.79 27.57 8.76
N SER A 133 19.79 28.46 8.81
CA SER A 133 19.94 29.56 7.83
C SER A 133 20.19 29.03 6.41
N GLU A 134 21.01 28.01 6.24
CA GLU A 134 21.25 27.39 4.92
C GLU A 134 19.97 26.77 4.36
N ILE A 135 19.18 26.10 5.21
CA ILE A 135 17.90 25.49 4.83
C ILE A 135 16.90 26.57 4.40
N GLN A 136 16.76 27.62 5.25
CA GLN A 136 15.82 28.71 4.98
C GLN A 136 16.17 29.46 3.70
N GLU A 137 17.44 29.73 3.43
CA GLU A 137 17.90 30.37 2.18
C GLU A 137 17.44 29.59 0.94
N LYS A 138 17.51 28.25 0.95
CA LYS A 138 17.07 27.43 -0.18
C LYS A 138 15.56 27.45 -0.37
N VAL A 139 14.81 27.47 0.72
CA VAL A 139 13.34 27.58 0.69
C VAL A 139 12.90 28.94 0.18
N ASP A 140 13.49 30.03 0.68
CA ASP A 140 13.14 31.40 0.30
C ASP A 140 13.43 31.69 -1.18
N ARG A 141 14.46 31.06 -1.73
CA ARG A 141 14.78 31.12 -3.17
C ARG A 141 13.89 30.23 -4.06
N GLY A 142 12.96 29.44 -3.48
CA GLY A 142 12.16 28.50 -4.23
C GLY A 142 12.95 27.32 -4.83
N GLU A 143 14.17 27.09 -4.34
CA GLU A 143 15.02 25.97 -4.77
C GLU A 143 14.73 24.66 -4.02
N ALA A 144 13.93 24.73 -2.95
CA ALA A 144 13.59 23.59 -2.11
C ALA A 144 12.16 23.70 -1.57
N VAL A 145 11.57 22.56 -1.21
CA VAL A 145 10.35 22.49 -0.41
C VAL A 145 10.72 22.26 1.06
N PRO A 146 10.08 22.96 2.03
CA PRO A 146 10.38 22.79 3.43
C PRO A 146 9.88 21.43 3.95
N LEU A 147 10.61 20.85 4.90
CA LEU A 147 10.16 19.78 5.77
C LEU A 147 9.89 20.41 7.15
N ASN A 148 8.61 20.47 7.51
CA ASN A 148 8.18 20.99 8.80
C ASN A 148 8.01 19.84 9.80
N PHE A 149 8.17 20.13 11.08
CA PHE A 149 7.87 19.22 12.17
C PHE A 149 7.44 20.02 13.39
N SER A 150 6.22 19.76 13.86
CA SER A 150 5.63 20.50 14.99
C SER A 150 5.63 22.02 14.76
N GLY A 151 5.21 22.45 13.58
CA GLY A 151 5.08 23.88 13.23
C GLY A 151 6.40 24.61 12.93
N ARG A 152 7.53 23.91 12.84
CA ARG A 152 8.86 24.48 12.60
C ARG A 152 9.54 23.80 11.42
N ALA A 153 10.19 24.57 10.55
CA ALA A 153 11.06 24.01 9.51
C ALA A 153 12.26 23.29 10.16
N VAL A 154 12.42 22.02 9.87
CA VAL A 154 13.52 21.16 10.37
C VAL A 154 14.41 20.64 9.24
N GLY A 155 14.05 20.93 8.01
CA GLY A 155 14.78 20.50 6.83
C GLY A 155 14.16 21.01 5.55
N CYS A 156 14.71 20.57 4.43
CA CYS A 156 14.12 20.79 3.12
C CYS A 156 14.53 19.68 2.14
N VAL A 157 13.77 19.56 1.05
CA VAL A 157 14.15 18.75 -0.10
C VAL A 157 14.40 19.68 -1.29
N ARG A 158 15.59 19.62 -1.85
CA ARG A 158 16.04 20.45 -2.94
C ARG A 158 15.62 19.89 -4.30
N ARG A 159 15.41 20.78 -5.28
CA ARG A 159 15.34 20.37 -6.67
C ARG A 159 16.68 19.81 -7.15
N ALA A 160 16.64 18.84 -8.03
CA ALA A 160 17.85 18.28 -8.65
C ALA A 160 18.22 18.98 -9.97
N HIS A 161 17.28 19.70 -10.57
CA HIS A 161 17.50 20.46 -11.82
C HIS A 161 16.71 21.77 -11.82
N GLU A 162 17.23 22.79 -12.48
CA GLU A 162 16.60 24.13 -12.49
C GLU A 162 15.42 24.24 -13.46
N GLU A 163 15.53 23.59 -14.62
CA GLU A 163 14.59 23.72 -15.74
C GLU A 163 13.69 22.50 -15.93
N ASP A 164 14.00 21.37 -15.27
CA ASP A 164 13.21 20.14 -15.43
C ASP A 164 12.24 19.96 -14.25
N ASP A 165 10.96 20.20 -14.50
CA ASP A 165 9.89 20.03 -13.51
C ASP A 165 9.81 18.59 -12.96
N ALA A 166 10.22 17.59 -13.75
CA ALA A 166 10.28 16.20 -13.30
C ALA A 166 11.38 15.97 -12.24
N LEU A 167 12.33 16.89 -12.12
CA LEU A 167 13.37 16.93 -11.08
C LEU A 167 13.18 18.09 -10.10
N GLY A 168 12.00 18.69 -10.09
CA GLY A 168 11.59 19.70 -9.10
C GLY A 168 11.54 19.11 -7.68
N ALA A 169 11.72 19.97 -6.69
CA ALA A 169 11.86 19.58 -5.27
C ALA A 169 10.70 18.68 -4.76
N ARG A 170 9.47 18.97 -5.16
CA ARG A 170 8.30 18.16 -4.76
C ARG A 170 8.31 16.76 -5.41
N VAL A 171 8.70 16.66 -6.67
CA VAL A 171 8.79 15.36 -7.37
C VAL A 171 9.90 14.49 -6.76
N ILE A 172 11.02 15.12 -6.43
CA ILE A 172 12.11 14.45 -5.68
C ILE A 172 11.61 13.95 -4.31
N LEU A 173 10.89 14.80 -3.56
CA LEU A 173 10.30 14.39 -2.28
C LEU A 173 9.32 13.20 -2.46
N GLU A 174 8.48 13.22 -3.50
CA GLU A 174 7.54 12.13 -3.79
C GLU A 174 8.28 10.81 -4.08
N GLY A 175 9.28 10.82 -4.93
CA GLY A 175 10.11 9.65 -5.22
C GLY A 175 10.84 9.10 -3.99
N LEU A 176 11.42 10.00 -3.18
CA LEU A 176 12.12 9.62 -1.94
C LEU A 176 11.15 9.07 -0.88
N ALA A 177 9.96 9.65 -0.73
CA ALA A 177 8.94 9.18 0.19
C ALA A 177 8.49 7.75 -0.17
N THR A 178 8.29 7.51 -1.46
CA THR A 178 7.94 6.18 -1.98
C THR A 178 9.08 5.17 -1.74
N LYS A 179 10.33 5.54 -2.04
CA LYS A 179 11.50 4.68 -1.79
C LYS A 179 11.67 4.37 -0.30
N ALA A 180 11.59 5.40 0.56
CA ALA A 180 11.81 5.26 2.00
C ALA A 180 10.73 4.38 2.66
N SER A 181 9.46 4.59 2.32
CA SER A 181 8.36 3.77 2.87
C SER A 181 8.40 2.33 2.37
N ALA A 182 8.66 2.11 1.08
CA ALA A 182 8.81 0.77 0.51
C ALA A 182 10.02 0.02 1.09
N PHE A 183 11.15 0.73 1.27
CA PHE A 183 12.33 0.17 1.95
C PHE A 183 11.98 -0.33 3.35
N LEU A 184 11.30 0.47 4.16
CA LEU A 184 10.93 0.06 5.51
C LEU A 184 9.96 -1.13 5.50
N ALA A 185 8.98 -1.14 4.59
CA ALA A 185 8.08 -2.28 4.42
C ALA A 185 8.85 -3.56 4.06
N LEU A 186 9.83 -3.45 3.16
CA LEU A 186 10.71 -4.59 2.80
C LEU A 186 11.56 -5.04 3.99
N ARG A 187 12.10 -4.12 4.79
CA ARG A 187 12.86 -4.47 6.01
C ARG A 187 12.01 -5.23 7.03
N HIS A 188 10.74 -4.81 7.21
CA HIS A 188 9.80 -5.56 8.06
C HIS A 188 9.52 -6.96 7.53
N LEU A 189 9.32 -7.10 6.21
CA LEU A 189 9.15 -8.40 5.58
C LEU A 189 10.36 -9.30 5.82
N LEU A 190 11.57 -8.82 5.49
CA LEU A 190 12.83 -9.58 5.64
C LEU A 190 13.11 -9.96 7.09
N GLY A 191 12.71 -9.15 8.07
CA GLY A 191 12.85 -9.46 9.49
C GLY A 191 11.90 -10.55 10.00
N ARG A 192 10.88 -10.94 9.22
CA ARG A 192 9.82 -11.89 9.61
C ARG A 192 9.90 -13.24 8.90
N VAL A 193 10.48 -13.23 7.70
CA VAL A 193 10.65 -14.46 6.93
C VAL A 193 11.99 -15.12 7.35
N SER A 194 11.98 -16.45 7.44
CA SER A 194 13.17 -17.24 7.76
C SER A 194 14.21 -17.25 6.63
N LEU A 195 14.15 -16.27 5.75
CA LEU A 195 15.21 -16.06 4.76
C LEU A 195 16.49 -15.68 5.50
N THR A 196 17.52 -16.45 5.29
CA THR A 196 18.80 -16.36 5.96
C THR A 196 19.51 -15.01 5.73
N ALA A 197 19.07 -14.21 4.77
CA ALA A 197 19.58 -12.85 4.51
C ALA A 197 18.76 -12.15 3.41
N PRO A 198 18.85 -10.81 3.28
CA PRO A 198 18.34 -10.07 2.11
C PRO A 198 18.83 -10.62 0.77
N GLN A 199 19.98 -11.31 0.76
CA GLN A 199 20.56 -11.96 -0.42
C GLN A 199 19.76 -13.16 -0.95
N GLY A 200 18.79 -13.69 -0.18
CA GLY A 200 17.86 -14.73 -0.64
C GLY A 200 16.81 -14.25 -1.65
N ILE A 201 16.64 -12.93 -1.80
CA ILE A 201 15.72 -12.37 -2.79
C ILE A 201 16.37 -12.39 -4.18
N ASP A 202 15.74 -13.08 -5.15
CA ASP A 202 16.22 -13.16 -6.53
C ASP A 202 15.77 -11.98 -7.39
N TYR A 203 14.54 -11.50 -7.13
CA TYR A 203 13.93 -10.46 -7.93
C TYR A 203 12.98 -9.59 -7.10
N LEU A 204 12.81 -8.34 -7.53
CA LEU A 204 11.89 -7.41 -6.88
C LEU A 204 10.99 -6.70 -7.89
N PHE A 205 9.68 -6.74 -7.65
CA PHE A 205 8.72 -5.90 -8.34
C PHE A 205 8.34 -4.71 -7.48
N SER A 206 8.37 -3.48 -8.05
CA SER A 206 7.73 -2.32 -7.44
C SER A 206 6.43 -1.99 -8.17
N PHE A 207 5.33 -1.92 -7.43
CA PHE A 207 4.02 -1.48 -7.94
C PHE A 207 3.63 -0.09 -7.44
N SER A 208 4.62 0.72 -7.05
CA SER A 208 4.40 2.08 -6.54
C SER A 208 3.88 3.05 -7.61
N GLU A 209 3.18 4.10 -7.18
CA GLU A 209 2.55 5.13 -8.05
C GLU A 209 3.23 6.50 -7.92
N GLU A 210 4.53 6.54 -7.87
CA GLU A 210 5.31 7.79 -7.83
C GLU A 210 5.43 8.45 -9.22
N ALA A 211 5.68 9.75 -9.23
CA ALA A 211 6.12 10.46 -10.43
C ALA A 211 7.59 10.16 -10.69
N VAL A 212 7.93 9.68 -11.88
CA VAL A 212 9.28 9.32 -12.29
C VAL A 212 9.62 9.88 -13.66
N GLY A 213 10.90 9.94 -13.95
CA GLY A 213 11.45 10.39 -15.21
C GLY A 213 12.07 11.80 -15.12
N ASP A 214 12.71 12.18 -16.18
CA ASP A 214 13.34 13.47 -16.34
C ASP A 214 13.11 14.04 -17.75
N ARG A 215 13.69 15.21 -17.99
CA ARG A 215 13.63 15.95 -19.25
C ARG A 215 14.07 15.11 -20.46
N TYR A 216 15.05 14.25 -20.26
CA TYR A 216 15.70 13.47 -21.34
C TYR A 216 15.23 12.00 -21.36
N GLN A 217 14.85 11.46 -20.21
CA GLN A 217 14.50 10.05 -20.03
C GLN A 217 13.10 9.90 -19.42
N ARG A 218 12.09 10.22 -20.18
CA ARG A 218 10.70 10.09 -19.76
C ARG A 218 10.35 8.63 -19.42
N GLY A 219 9.81 8.44 -18.21
CA GLY A 219 9.52 7.11 -17.68
C GLY A 219 10.76 6.35 -17.23
N GLY A 220 11.92 7.03 -17.11
CA GLY A 220 13.15 6.44 -16.60
C GLY A 220 13.10 6.12 -15.12
N GLY A 221 14.11 5.45 -14.67
CA GLY A 221 14.26 4.98 -13.29
C GLY A 221 13.82 3.53 -13.12
N ASN A 222 14.30 2.92 -12.04
CA ASN A 222 13.94 1.59 -11.61
C ASN A 222 13.89 1.62 -10.08
N LEU A 223 12.72 1.94 -9.55
CA LEU A 223 12.49 2.07 -8.13
C LEU A 223 12.66 0.74 -7.41
N ALA A 224 12.27 -0.38 -8.06
CA ALA A 224 12.46 -1.72 -7.54
C ALA A 224 13.92 -1.98 -7.17
N ARG A 225 14.85 -1.68 -8.07
CA ARG A 225 16.29 -1.87 -7.80
C ARG A 225 16.83 -0.92 -6.76
N ALA A 226 16.38 0.34 -6.76
CA ALA A 226 16.79 1.33 -5.77
C ALA A 226 16.34 0.95 -4.33
N ILE A 227 15.17 0.33 -4.18
CA ILE A 227 14.68 -0.21 -2.91
C ILE A 227 15.48 -1.45 -2.51
N ALA A 228 15.71 -2.38 -3.44
CA ALA A 228 16.49 -3.60 -3.22
C ALA A 228 17.91 -3.28 -2.75
N GLU A 229 18.58 -2.34 -3.42
CA GLU A 229 19.92 -1.85 -3.05
C GLU A 229 19.94 -1.32 -1.62
N MET A 230 19.03 -0.42 -1.28
CA MET A 230 18.94 0.17 0.06
C MET A 230 18.65 -0.89 1.14
N ALA A 231 17.87 -1.94 0.81
CA ALA A 231 17.55 -3.03 1.71
C ALA A 231 18.66 -4.09 1.82
N GLY A 232 19.70 -4.02 1.00
CA GLY A 232 20.83 -4.97 0.99
C GLY A 232 20.53 -6.26 0.21
N CYS A 233 19.56 -6.27 -0.69
CA CYS A 233 19.22 -7.41 -1.56
C CYS A 233 20.21 -7.49 -2.73
N ALA A 234 21.47 -7.79 -2.44
CA ALA A 234 22.58 -7.69 -3.39
C ALA A 234 22.46 -8.63 -4.61
N ASN A 235 21.73 -9.74 -4.47
CA ASN A 235 21.51 -10.70 -5.54
C ASN A 235 20.28 -10.39 -6.40
N ALA A 236 19.42 -9.47 -5.93
CA ALA A 236 18.19 -9.15 -6.61
C ALA A 236 18.39 -8.25 -7.84
N SER A 237 17.68 -8.54 -8.90
CA SER A 237 17.32 -7.57 -9.91
C SER A 237 15.89 -7.10 -9.71
N GLY A 238 15.33 -6.29 -10.63
CA GLY A 238 13.94 -5.87 -10.45
C GLY A 238 13.45 -4.93 -11.53
N VAL A 239 12.13 -4.73 -11.54
CA VAL A 239 11.44 -3.85 -12.49
C VAL A 239 10.19 -3.23 -11.83
N ASP A 240 9.78 -2.07 -12.31
CA ASP A 240 8.55 -1.42 -11.87
C ASP A 240 7.37 -1.90 -12.74
N ILE A 241 6.28 -2.32 -12.08
CA ILE A 241 5.01 -2.67 -12.71
C ILE A 241 4.02 -1.55 -12.46
N LYS A 242 3.53 -0.93 -13.52
CA LYS A 242 2.54 0.15 -13.46
C LYS A 242 1.19 -0.36 -13.98
N GLY A 243 0.16 -0.27 -13.19
CA GLY A 243 -1.18 -0.76 -13.53
C GLY A 243 -2.26 -0.11 -12.66
N PHE A 244 -1.99 1.11 -12.15
CA PHE A 244 -2.89 1.79 -11.21
C PHE A 244 -3.29 0.85 -10.06
N CYS A 245 -4.57 0.81 -9.72
CA CYS A 245 -5.08 -0.04 -8.65
C CYS A 245 -4.90 -1.55 -8.89
N CYS A 246 -4.69 -1.98 -10.14
CA CYS A 246 -4.39 -3.38 -10.47
C CYS A 246 -2.89 -3.73 -10.41
N GLY A 247 -2.01 -2.73 -10.25
CA GLY A 247 -0.56 -2.91 -10.32
C GLY A 247 -0.03 -3.98 -9.36
N ALA A 248 -0.48 -3.97 -8.11
CA ALA A 248 -0.11 -4.97 -7.12
C ALA A 248 -0.52 -6.40 -7.51
N SER A 249 -1.77 -6.56 -7.98
CA SER A 249 -2.28 -7.88 -8.40
C SER A 249 -1.60 -8.39 -9.66
N HIS A 250 -1.29 -7.50 -10.64
CA HIS A 250 -0.46 -7.88 -11.79
C HIS A 250 0.95 -8.31 -11.37
N ALA A 251 1.55 -7.61 -10.39
CA ALA A 251 2.86 -8.00 -9.86
C ALA A 251 2.84 -9.37 -9.20
N ILE A 252 1.81 -9.66 -8.37
CA ILE A 252 1.65 -10.95 -7.69
C ILE A 252 1.48 -12.09 -8.71
N VAL A 253 0.61 -11.89 -9.70
CA VAL A 253 0.38 -12.89 -10.75
C VAL A 253 1.65 -13.13 -11.58
N SER A 254 2.39 -12.07 -11.90
CA SER A 254 3.66 -12.17 -12.63
C SER A 254 4.71 -12.91 -11.81
N ALA A 255 4.82 -12.62 -10.51
CA ALA A 255 5.74 -13.31 -9.60
C ALA A 255 5.42 -14.80 -9.51
N ALA A 256 4.15 -15.14 -9.28
CA ALA A 256 3.71 -16.52 -9.21
C ALA A 256 4.01 -17.30 -10.51
N ALA A 257 3.79 -16.68 -11.68
CA ALA A 257 4.08 -17.28 -12.97
C ALA A 257 5.60 -17.50 -13.18
N LEU A 258 6.44 -16.56 -12.78
CA LEU A 258 7.90 -16.66 -12.91
C LEU A 258 8.48 -17.74 -11.98
N ILE A 259 7.94 -17.86 -10.76
CA ILE A 259 8.33 -18.93 -9.82
C ILE A 259 7.87 -20.30 -10.35
N GLN A 260 6.63 -20.40 -10.81
CA GLN A 260 6.10 -21.64 -11.39
C GLN A 260 6.91 -22.09 -12.64
N ALA A 261 7.41 -21.13 -13.40
CA ALA A 261 8.29 -21.40 -14.55
C ALA A 261 9.74 -21.75 -14.15
N GLY A 262 10.09 -21.70 -12.86
CA GLY A 262 11.43 -21.97 -12.35
C GLY A 262 12.48 -20.92 -12.71
N VAL A 263 12.06 -19.68 -13.05
CA VAL A 263 12.98 -18.57 -13.38
C VAL A 263 13.61 -18.00 -12.11
N PHE A 264 12.82 -17.86 -11.06
CA PHE A 264 13.23 -17.38 -9.73
C PHE A 264 12.60 -18.26 -8.65
N LYS A 265 13.17 -18.21 -7.45
CA LYS A 265 12.67 -18.92 -6.26
C LYS A 265 11.96 -18.01 -5.29
N GLU A 266 12.49 -16.79 -5.10
CA GLU A 266 12.00 -15.82 -4.14
C GLU A 266 11.89 -14.44 -4.77
N ILE A 267 10.66 -13.95 -4.91
CA ILE A 267 10.36 -12.64 -5.47
C ILE A 267 9.70 -11.77 -4.41
N ALA A 268 10.33 -10.64 -4.08
CA ALA A 268 9.71 -9.61 -3.25
C ALA A 268 8.91 -8.63 -4.13
N LEU A 269 7.75 -8.23 -3.62
CA LEU A 269 6.90 -7.21 -4.23
C LEU A 269 6.74 -6.07 -3.24
N VAL A 270 6.92 -4.83 -3.69
CA VAL A 270 6.84 -3.66 -2.82
C VAL A 270 6.00 -2.56 -3.44
N GLY A 271 5.19 -1.90 -2.62
CA GLY A 271 4.49 -0.68 -2.98
C GLY A 271 4.73 0.37 -1.92
N GLY A 272 5.37 1.48 -2.29
CA GLY A 272 5.61 2.62 -1.43
C GLY A 272 4.48 3.65 -1.46
N GLY A 273 4.36 4.43 -0.40
CA GLY A 273 3.37 5.47 -0.26
C GLY A 273 3.67 6.68 -1.16
N SER A 274 2.65 7.17 -1.86
CA SER A 274 2.74 8.35 -2.71
C SER A 274 2.22 9.59 -1.99
N LEU A 275 2.98 10.68 -2.04
CA LEU A 275 2.53 11.99 -1.54
C LEU A 275 1.22 12.43 -2.19
N ALA A 276 1.00 12.08 -3.46
CA ALA A 276 -0.23 12.41 -4.18
C ALA A 276 -1.50 11.83 -3.55
N LYS A 277 -1.37 10.95 -2.57
CA LYS A 277 -2.50 10.36 -1.83
C LYS A 277 -2.79 11.06 -0.50
N LEU A 278 -1.88 11.90 0.01
CA LEU A 278 -2.12 12.67 1.22
C LEU A 278 -3.18 13.76 0.98
N GLY A 279 -4.19 13.80 1.84
CA GLY A 279 -5.22 14.82 1.84
C GLY A 279 -6.07 14.91 0.57
N MET A 280 -6.31 13.82 -0.15
CA MET A 280 -7.15 13.84 -1.37
C MET A 280 -8.58 14.31 -1.11
N ASN A 281 -9.12 14.03 0.06
CA ASN A 281 -10.47 14.38 0.49
C ASN A 281 -10.50 15.42 1.62
N LEU A 282 -9.37 16.05 1.94
CA LEU A 282 -9.24 16.92 3.12
C LEU A 282 -10.31 18.03 3.18
N GLN A 283 -10.69 18.64 2.05
CA GLN A 283 -11.74 19.67 2.02
C GLN A 283 -13.08 19.16 2.56
N SER A 284 -13.39 17.90 2.29
CA SER A 284 -14.63 17.28 2.76
C SER A 284 -14.56 16.95 4.25
N HIS A 285 -13.38 16.51 4.72
CA HIS A 285 -13.15 16.26 6.14
C HIS A 285 -13.24 17.56 6.95
N VAL A 286 -12.50 18.61 6.55
CA VAL A 286 -12.53 19.94 7.19
C VAL A 286 -13.96 20.52 7.23
N ARG A 287 -14.70 20.50 6.11
CA ARG A 287 -16.08 21.00 6.07
C ARG A 287 -17.03 20.29 7.02
N LYS A 288 -16.73 19.04 7.37
CA LYS A 288 -17.54 18.24 8.30
C LYS A 288 -17.02 18.25 9.73
N GLY A 289 -15.96 19.04 10.00
CA GLY A 289 -15.31 19.08 11.32
C GLY A 289 -14.63 17.78 11.71
N MET A 290 -14.29 16.93 10.75
CA MET A 290 -13.62 15.65 10.97
C MET A 290 -12.11 15.83 10.95
N PRO A 291 -11.34 14.96 11.62
CA PRO A 291 -9.90 14.88 11.40
C PRO A 291 -9.58 14.50 9.95
N ILE A 292 -8.45 14.94 9.44
CA ILE A 292 -7.93 14.52 8.13
C ILE A 292 -7.35 13.13 8.29
N LEU A 293 -8.05 12.12 7.78
CA LEU A 293 -7.65 10.71 7.91
C LEU A 293 -6.61 10.25 6.88
N GLU A 294 -6.35 11.09 5.87
CA GLU A 294 -5.36 10.84 4.81
C GLU A 294 -4.04 11.56 5.12
N ASP A 295 -3.51 11.36 6.32
CA ASP A 295 -2.28 11.93 6.86
C ASP A 295 -1.16 10.89 7.05
N VAL A 296 -1.33 9.72 6.45
CA VAL A 296 -0.35 8.63 6.49
C VAL A 296 0.04 8.17 5.09
N LEU A 297 1.30 7.84 4.92
CA LEU A 297 1.82 7.11 3.76
C LEU A 297 1.81 5.63 4.07
N ALA A 298 1.04 4.85 3.33
CA ALA A 298 1.00 3.40 3.46
C ALA A 298 1.97 2.73 2.50
N ALA A 299 2.70 1.73 2.97
CA ALA A 299 3.52 0.88 2.12
C ALA A 299 3.35 -0.60 2.50
N ILE A 300 3.44 -1.47 1.50
CA ILE A 300 3.26 -2.91 1.64
C ILE A 300 4.44 -3.62 0.96
N ALA A 301 4.91 -4.70 1.61
CA ALA A 301 5.84 -5.65 1.02
C ALA A 301 5.27 -7.06 1.16
N ILE A 302 5.42 -7.87 0.11
CA ILE A 302 4.93 -9.23 0.00
C ILE A 302 6.08 -10.10 -0.52
N LEU A 303 6.23 -11.32 0.02
CA LEU A 303 7.11 -12.33 -0.53
C LEU A 303 6.26 -13.40 -1.23
N VAL A 304 6.65 -13.74 -2.44
CA VAL A 304 6.13 -14.88 -3.18
C VAL A 304 7.31 -15.80 -3.46
N GLY A 305 7.19 -17.05 -3.05
CA GLY A 305 8.27 -18.03 -3.12
C GLY A 305 7.80 -19.39 -3.61
N GLU A 306 8.74 -20.33 -3.70
CA GLU A 306 8.42 -21.76 -3.88
C GLU A 306 7.54 -22.24 -2.72
N ASP A 307 6.84 -23.35 -2.91
CA ASP A 307 5.96 -23.94 -1.90
C ASP A 307 6.74 -24.34 -0.64
N ASP A 308 6.46 -23.70 0.48
CA ASP A 308 7.05 -23.97 1.79
C ASP A 308 6.26 -24.98 2.65
N GLY A 309 5.13 -25.48 2.13
CA GLY A 309 4.25 -26.41 2.83
C GLY A 309 3.42 -25.80 3.95
N ILE A 310 3.49 -24.48 4.15
CA ILE A 310 2.83 -23.73 5.26
C ILE A 310 2.04 -22.54 4.75
N SER A 311 2.70 -21.67 3.97
CA SER A 311 2.09 -20.44 3.44
C SER A 311 1.01 -20.77 2.42
N PRO A 312 -0.06 -19.96 2.33
CA PRO A 312 -1.13 -20.18 1.35
C PRO A 312 -0.60 -20.22 -0.09
N VAL A 313 -1.23 -21.05 -0.91
CA VAL A 313 -0.86 -21.24 -2.31
C VAL A 313 -1.65 -20.27 -3.20
N ILE A 314 -0.99 -19.60 -4.13
CA ILE A 314 -1.62 -18.84 -5.20
C ILE A 314 -2.06 -19.82 -6.29
N ARG A 315 -3.37 -19.90 -6.57
CA ARG A 315 -3.94 -20.76 -7.62
C ARG A 315 -3.69 -20.14 -8.99
N THR A 316 -2.53 -20.46 -9.58
CA THR A 316 -2.12 -19.94 -10.90
C THR A 316 -3.00 -20.46 -12.05
N ASP A 317 -3.69 -21.57 -11.87
CA ASP A 317 -4.67 -22.14 -12.79
C ASP A 317 -6.03 -21.39 -12.78
N ALA A 318 -6.24 -20.49 -11.82
CA ALA A 318 -7.48 -19.74 -11.63
C ALA A 318 -7.28 -18.21 -11.56
N ILE A 319 -6.32 -17.70 -12.31
CA ILE A 319 -6.16 -16.25 -12.44
C ILE A 319 -7.30 -15.68 -13.28
N GLY A 320 -7.92 -14.60 -12.78
CA GLY A 320 -8.91 -13.80 -13.49
C GLY A 320 -8.26 -12.55 -14.07
N MET A 321 -8.52 -12.28 -15.35
CA MET A 321 -8.08 -11.06 -16.03
C MET A 321 -9.21 -10.50 -16.86
N HIS A 322 -9.49 -9.21 -16.71
CA HIS A 322 -10.46 -8.52 -17.52
C HIS A 322 -9.90 -8.31 -18.93
N ARG A 323 -10.56 -8.91 -19.91
CA ARG A 323 -10.13 -8.81 -21.31
C ARG A 323 -10.67 -7.54 -21.93
N ILE A 324 -9.87 -6.90 -22.79
CA ILE A 324 -10.22 -5.62 -23.45
C ILE A 324 -11.62 -5.66 -24.10
N GLY A 325 -12.01 -6.77 -24.73
CA GLY A 325 -13.30 -6.92 -25.39
C GLY A 325 -14.46 -7.37 -24.50
N ALA A 326 -14.28 -7.47 -23.19
CA ALA A 326 -15.28 -8.08 -22.30
C ALA A 326 -16.36 -7.11 -21.77
N GLY A 327 -16.31 -5.82 -22.14
CA GLY A 327 -17.22 -4.80 -21.61
C GLY A 327 -16.77 -4.23 -20.27
N SER A 328 -17.43 -3.17 -19.80
CA SER A 328 -17.00 -2.38 -18.64
C SER A 328 -18.03 -2.30 -17.50
N SER A 329 -19.19 -2.97 -17.64
CA SER A 329 -20.15 -3.01 -16.54
C SER A 329 -19.63 -3.86 -15.39
N ALA A 330 -20.07 -3.59 -14.17
CA ALA A 330 -19.68 -4.35 -13.00
C ALA A 330 -19.94 -5.86 -13.17
N ARG A 331 -21.05 -6.22 -13.81
CA ARG A 331 -21.39 -7.62 -14.10
C ARG A 331 -20.38 -8.25 -15.04
N GLU A 332 -20.05 -7.59 -16.15
CA GLU A 332 -19.11 -8.10 -17.14
C GLU A 332 -17.70 -8.27 -16.53
N ILE A 333 -17.27 -7.28 -15.74
CA ILE A 333 -15.99 -7.36 -15.03
C ILE A 333 -15.97 -8.57 -14.08
N TYR A 334 -16.99 -8.73 -13.21
CA TYR A 334 -17.02 -9.86 -12.27
C TYR A 334 -17.20 -11.22 -12.95
N GLU A 335 -17.85 -11.26 -14.10
CA GLU A 335 -17.90 -12.49 -14.89
C GLU A 335 -16.48 -12.93 -15.31
N GLU A 336 -15.64 -11.97 -15.77
CA GLU A 336 -14.26 -12.27 -16.17
C GLU A 336 -13.35 -12.62 -14.98
N VAL A 337 -13.43 -11.83 -13.91
CA VAL A 337 -12.41 -11.92 -12.83
C VAL A 337 -12.89 -12.69 -11.59
N VAL A 338 -14.16 -13.11 -11.52
CA VAL A 338 -14.66 -13.90 -10.40
C VAL A 338 -15.24 -15.23 -10.92
N VAL A 339 -16.25 -15.17 -11.77
CA VAL A 339 -16.99 -16.37 -12.17
C VAL A 339 -16.11 -17.33 -12.98
N LYS A 340 -15.43 -16.84 -14.02
CA LYS A 340 -14.59 -17.69 -14.86
C LYS A 340 -13.43 -18.34 -14.11
N PRO A 341 -12.67 -17.64 -13.25
CA PRO A 341 -11.65 -18.27 -12.42
C PRO A 341 -12.22 -19.34 -11.48
N LEU A 342 -13.32 -19.05 -10.78
CA LEU A 342 -13.94 -19.99 -9.86
C LEU A 342 -14.47 -21.25 -10.59
N ASN A 343 -15.06 -21.10 -11.78
CA ASN A 343 -15.49 -22.22 -12.59
C ASN A 343 -14.34 -23.18 -12.96
N LYS A 344 -13.12 -22.66 -13.19
CA LYS A 344 -11.94 -23.50 -13.41
C LYS A 344 -11.59 -24.37 -12.19
N LEU A 345 -11.89 -23.87 -10.99
CA LEU A 345 -11.71 -24.60 -9.73
C LEU A 345 -12.92 -25.46 -9.36
N GLY A 346 -13.99 -25.46 -10.17
CA GLY A 346 -15.23 -26.13 -9.82
C GLY A 346 -15.97 -25.49 -8.63
N LYS A 347 -15.67 -24.21 -8.33
CA LYS A 347 -16.23 -23.45 -7.20
C LYS A 347 -17.30 -22.46 -7.67
N ARG A 348 -18.27 -22.21 -6.79
CA ARG A 348 -19.28 -21.15 -6.92
C ARG A 348 -18.80 -19.89 -6.18
N ILE A 349 -19.51 -18.79 -6.37
CA ILE A 349 -19.22 -17.53 -5.64
C ILE A 349 -19.35 -17.75 -4.11
N ILE A 350 -20.31 -18.52 -3.67
CA ILE A 350 -20.57 -18.80 -2.24
C ILE A 350 -19.58 -19.79 -1.61
N ASP A 351 -18.74 -20.44 -2.38
CA ASP A 351 -17.74 -21.41 -1.90
C ASP A 351 -16.39 -20.72 -1.55
N VAL A 352 -16.30 -19.40 -1.73
CA VAL A 352 -15.15 -18.58 -1.31
C VAL A 352 -15.40 -18.05 0.10
N ASP A 353 -14.51 -18.35 1.05
CA ASP A 353 -14.71 -17.95 2.46
C ASP A 353 -14.64 -16.44 2.64
N LYS A 354 -13.64 -15.76 2.06
CA LYS A 354 -13.51 -14.32 2.13
C LYS A 354 -13.15 -13.70 0.78
N TYR A 355 -13.81 -12.60 0.45
CA TYR A 355 -13.44 -11.76 -0.67
C TYR A 355 -12.69 -10.53 -0.19
N ALA A 356 -11.63 -10.18 -0.88
CA ALA A 356 -10.93 -8.91 -0.71
C ALA A 356 -11.03 -8.10 -2.02
N PRO A 357 -12.09 -7.32 -2.20
CA PRO A 357 -12.17 -6.35 -3.28
C PRO A 357 -11.39 -5.08 -2.89
N GLN A 358 -11.69 -3.94 -3.51
CA GLN A 358 -11.11 -2.66 -3.15
C GLN A 358 -11.38 -2.30 -1.67
N MET A 359 -10.35 -2.33 -0.83
CA MET A 359 -10.44 -2.23 0.63
C MET A 359 -10.42 -0.78 1.16
N HIS A 360 -10.91 0.18 0.38
CA HIS A 360 -10.98 1.59 0.78
C HIS A 360 -11.70 1.78 2.11
N ASN A 361 -11.12 2.61 2.99
CA ASN A 361 -11.76 2.99 4.24
C ASN A 361 -12.98 3.90 3.98
N PRO A 362 -14.20 3.51 4.40
CA PRO A 362 -15.40 4.29 4.16
C PRO A 362 -15.39 5.63 4.92
N GLU A 363 -14.70 5.77 6.06
CA GLU A 363 -14.60 7.05 6.75
C GLU A 363 -13.78 8.09 5.98
N ILE A 364 -12.91 7.64 5.07
CA ILE A 364 -12.20 8.53 4.15
C ILE A 364 -13.08 8.91 2.95
N THR A 365 -13.81 7.94 2.39
CA THR A 365 -14.47 8.11 1.09
C THR A 365 -15.90 8.64 1.19
N VAL A 366 -16.71 8.16 2.14
CA VAL A 366 -18.12 8.55 2.26
C VAL A 366 -18.31 10.03 2.59
N PRO A 367 -17.51 10.66 3.46
CA PRO A 367 -17.58 12.11 3.68
C PRO A 367 -17.37 12.94 2.41
N ALA A 368 -16.59 12.46 1.47
CA ALA A 368 -16.34 13.08 0.17
C ALA A 368 -17.41 12.74 -0.88
N ARG A 369 -18.58 12.25 -0.48
CA ARG A 369 -19.69 11.81 -1.34
C ARG A 369 -19.31 10.68 -2.29
N ARG A 370 -18.31 9.88 -1.90
CA ARG A 370 -17.97 8.63 -2.59
C ARG A 370 -18.65 7.45 -1.87
N PRO A 371 -18.89 6.36 -2.57
CA PRO A 371 -19.54 5.20 -1.94
C PRO A 371 -18.64 4.51 -0.91
N ASP A 372 -19.26 3.71 -0.04
CA ASP A 372 -18.56 2.64 0.69
C ASP A 372 -18.18 1.56 -0.34
N THR A 373 -16.98 1.67 -0.86
CA THR A 373 -16.52 0.87 -2.01
C THR A 373 -16.49 -0.63 -1.68
N PRO A 374 -15.97 -1.11 -0.54
CA PRO A 374 -16.05 -2.51 -0.18
C PRO A 374 -17.48 -3.04 -0.13
N LEU A 375 -18.38 -2.34 0.54
CA LEU A 375 -19.78 -2.75 0.68
C LEU A 375 -20.49 -2.88 -0.69
N ILE A 376 -20.28 -1.92 -1.59
CA ILE A 376 -20.86 -1.99 -2.95
C ILE A 376 -20.32 -3.19 -3.71
N ASN A 377 -19.03 -3.47 -3.60
CA ASN A 377 -18.43 -4.62 -4.27
C ASN A 377 -18.96 -5.95 -3.71
N TYR A 378 -19.11 -6.08 -2.40
CA TYR A 378 -19.71 -7.28 -1.80
C TYR A 378 -21.18 -7.48 -2.21
N ARG A 379 -21.97 -6.40 -2.22
CA ARG A 379 -23.36 -6.46 -2.70
C ARG A 379 -23.45 -6.85 -4.17
N ALA A 380 -22.52 -6.37 -5.00
CA ALA A 380 -22.47 -6.74 -6.42
C ALA A 380 -22.12 -8.24 -6.59
N LEU A 381 -21.21 -8.79 -5.78
CA LEU A 381 -20.91 -10.22 -5.76
C LEU A 381 -22.09 -11.05 -5.28
N GLY A 382 -22.77 -10.65 -4.20
CA GLY A 382 -23.99 -11.31 -3.71
C GLY A 382 -25.13 -11.26 -4.73
N ALA A 383 -25.33 -10.11 -5.40
CA ALA A 383 -26.32 -10.01 -6.46
C ALA A 383 -25.98 -10.90 -7.66
N LEU A 384 -24.71 -11.06 -8.00
CA LEU A 384 -24.27 -11.98 -9.05
C LEU A 384 -24.51 -13.45 -8.65
N ALA A 385 -24.25 -13.82 -7.39
CA ALA A 385 -24.56 -15.13 -6.85
C ALA A 385 -26.08 -15.41 -6.91
N ALA A 386 -26.91 -14.42 -6.55
CA ALA A 386 -28.37 -14.54 -6.66
C ALA A 386 -28.85 -14.68 -8.11
N LEU A 387 -28.27 -13.94 -9.06
CA LEU A 387 -28.59 -14.05 -10.48
C LEU A 387 -28.22 -15.45 -11.05
N ARG A 388 -27.24 -16.10 -10.46
CA ARG A 388 -26.80 -17.44 -10.83
C ARG A 388 -27.57 -18.55 -10.10
N GLY A 389 -28.49 -18.18 -9.21
CA GLY A 389 -29.27 -19.13 -8.41
C GLY A 389 -28.46 -19.83 -7.31
N GLU A 390 -27.35 -19.26 -6.90
CA GLU A 390 -26.50 -19.78 -5.81
C GLU A 390 -27.06 -19.41 -4.42
N ILE A 391 -27.76 -18.27 -4.32
CA ILE A 391 -28.49 -17.78 -3.14
C ILE A 391 -29.81 -17.12 -3.54
N GLY A 392 -30.72 -16.91 -2.57
CA GLY A 392 -31.88 -16.04 -2.73
C GLY A 392 -31.50 -14.54 -2.70
N ARG A 393 -32.34 -13.68 -3.29
CA ARG A 393 -32.10 -12.22 -3.23
C ARG A 393 -32.12 -11.66 -1.82
N GLU A 394 -32.90 -12.25 -0.94
CA GLU A 394 -33.04 -11.91 0.49
C GLU A 394 -31.78 -12.26 1.29
N GLU A 395 -30.94 -13.16 0.76
CA GLU A 395 -29.71 -13.61 1.41
C GLU A 395 -28.48 -12.76 1.06
N ILE A 396 -28.62 -11.70 0.22
CA ILE A 396 -27.49 -10.86 -0.18
C ILE A 396 -26.80 -10.18 1.02
N ASP A 397 -27.57 -9.70 2.00
CA ASP A 397 -26.96 -9.07 3.18
C ASP A 397 -26.28 -10.10 4.10
N ASP A 398 -26.76 -11.36 4.14
CA ASP A 398 -26.09 -12.47 4.80
C ASP A 398 -24.78 -12.83 4.10
N PHE A 399 -24.79 -12.87 2.77
CA PHE A 399 -23.57 -13.05 1.97
C PHE A 399 -22.53 -11.97 2.29
N VAL A 400 -22.94 -10.70 2.36
CA VAL A 400 -22.03 -9.60 2.69
C VAL A 400 -21.43 -9.77 4.09
N ARG A 401 -22.23 -10.15 5.09
CA ARG A 401 -21.73 -10.39 6.46
C ARG A 401 -20.76 -11.56 6.54
N LYS A 402 -21.02 -12.65 5.82
CA LYS A 402 -20.23 -13.87 5.86
C LYS A 402 -18.90 -13.72 5.09
N HIS A 403 -18.97 -13.21 3.87
CA HIS A 403 -17.85 -13.21 2.92
C HIS A 403 -17.12 -11.87 2.82
N GLY A 404 -17.68 -10.81 3.38
CA GLY A 404 -17.12 -9.46 3.38
C GLY A 404 -16.44 -9.06 4.68
N MET A 405 -15.91 -7.84 4.68
CA MET A 405 -15.32 -7.16 5.83
C MET A 405 -15.32 -5.65 5.60
N PRO A 406 -15.23 -4.81 6.66
CA PRO A 406 -15.05 -3.36 6.48
C PRO A 406 -13.76 -3.04 5.74
N GLY A 407 -13.77 -1.99 4.93
CA GLY A 407 -12.55 -1.43 4.36
C GLY A 407 -11.73 -0.70 5.42
N PHE A 408 -10.43 -0.91 5.43
CA PHE A 408 -9.52 -0.36 6.45
C PHE A 408 -8.25 0.25 5.86
N SER A 409 -8.13 0.33 4.54
CA SER A 409 -6.93 0.93 3.95
C SER A 409 -6.87 2.44 4.23
N PRO A 410 -5.76 2.94 4.78
CA PRO A 410 -5.66 4.32 5.26
C PRO A 410 -5.43 5.35 4.17
N THR A 411 -5.35 4.95 2.92
CA THR A 411 -5.09 5.80 1.76
C THR A 411 -5.93 5.35 0.57
N GLN A 412 -5.81 6.07 -0.54
CA GLN A 412 -6.41 5.73 -1.83
C GLN A 412 -5.32 5.32 -2.84
N GLY A 413 -5.73 4.82 -4.01
CA GLY A 413 -4.82 4.36 -5.06
C GLY A 413 -4.50 2.88 -4.95
N HIS A 414 -3.29 2.46 -5.29
CA HIS A 414 -2.91 1.05 -5.39
C HIS A 414 -2.87 0.30 -4.05
N ILE A 415 -2.61 1.00 -2.94
CA ILE A 415 -2.53 0.36 -1.61
C ILE A 415 -3.88 -0.13 -1.09
N PRO A 416 -5.02 0.60 -1.26
CA PRO A 416 -6.30 0.15 -0.73
C PRO A 416 -6.97 -0.97 -1.52
N GLU A 417 -6.41 -1.38 -2.64
CA GLU A 417 -6.96 -2.49 -3.41
C GLU A 417 -6.97 -3.81 -2.61
N ALA A 418 -7.08 -4.94 -3.22
CA ALA A 418 -7.28 -6.21 -2.54
C ALA A 418 -6.19 -6.58 -1.50
N ILE A 419 -4.95 -6.18 -1.73
CA ILE A 419 -3.76 -6.67 -1.02
C ILE A 419 -3.66 -6.34 0.50
N PRO A 420 -4.28 -5.30 1.07
CA PRO A 420 -4.20 -5.06 2.52
C PRO A 420 -4.70 -6.22 3.38
N PHE A 421 -5.61 -7.05 2.85
CA PHE A 421 -6.12 -8.23 3.55
C PHE A 421 -5.16 -9.43 3.52
N MET A 422 -4.10 -9.41 2.72
CA MET A 422 -3.27 -10.61 2.46
C MET A 422 -2.62 -11.19 3.72
N GLY A 423 -2.09 -10.35 4.62
CA GLY A 423 -1.53 -10.81 5.90
C GLY A 423 -2.58 -11.51 6.77
N HIS A 424 -3.75 -10.90 6.89
CA HIS A 424 -4.87 -11.49 7.64
C HIS A 424 -5.34 -12.81 7.02
N ALA A 425 -5.48 -12.87 5.69
CA ALA A 425 -5.89 -14.09 4.99
C ALA A 425 -4.89 -15.23 5.24
N ARG A 426 -3.57 -14.91 5.16
CA ARG A 426 -2.51 -15.89 5.46
C ARG A 426 -2.65 -16.44 6.90
N ASP A 427 -2.77 -15.58 7.87
CA ASP A 427 -2.85 -16.01 9.27
C ASP A 427 -4.11 -16.81 9.56
N MET A 428 -5.25 -16.41 8.98
CA MET A 428 -6.51 -17.15 9.08
C MET A 428 -6.42 -18.53 8.41
N MET A 429 -5.73 -18.66 7.27
CA MET A 429 -5.53 -19.93 6.58
C MET A 429 -4.58 -20.84 7.35
N VAL A 430 -3.45 -20.31 7.82
CA VAL A 430 -2.48 -21.07 8.64
C VAL A 430 -3.14 -21.51 9.96
N GLY A 431 -3.99 -20.68 10.55
CA GLY A 431 -4.79 -21.01 11.73
C GLY A 431 -5.96 -21.97 11.47
N GLY A 432 -6.26 -22.30 10.20
CA GLY A 432 -7.35 -23.20 9.82
C GLY A 432 -8.75 -22.61 9.97
N GLU A 433 -8.87 -21.28 9.99
CA GLU A 433 -10.16 -20.59 10.13
C GLU A 433 -10.86 -20.42 8.78
N ILE A 434 -10.11 -20.29 7.68
CA ILE A 434 -10.62 -20.25 6.31
C ILE A 434 -9.77 -21.16 5.41
N GLU A 435 -10.38 -21.71 4.38
CA GLU A 435 -9.69 -22.54 3.38
C GLU A 435 -9.25 -21.73 2.16
N ASN A 436 -9.95 -20.63 1.85
CA ASN A 436 -9.62 -19.82 0.67
C ASN A 436 -10.06 -18.36 0.81
N ALA A 437 -9.38 -17.49 0.04
CA ALA A 437 -9.76 -16.11 -0.12
C ALA A 437 -9.52 -15.67 -1.56
N MET A 438 -10.43 -14.85 -2.11
CA MET A 438 -10.30 -14.30 -3.45
C MET A 438 -10.03 -12.80 -3.41
N PHE A 439 -8.94 -12.41 -4.06
CA PHE A 439 -8.49 -11.03 -4.17
C PHE A 439 -8.90 -10.46 -5.52
N VAL A 440 -9.61 -9.34 -5.53
CA VAL A 440 -10.19 -8.75 -6.75
C VAL A 440 -9.84 -7.28 -6.84
N ALA A 441 -8.83 -6.94 -7.61
CA ALA A 441 -8.46 -5.55 -7.90
C ALA A 441 -9.22 -5.03 -9.14
N LYS A 442 -9.62 -3.76 -9.11
CA LYS A 442 -10.25 -3.08 -10.23
C LYS A 442 -9.67 -1.68 -10.41
N ALA A 443 -9.41 -1.29 -11.65
CA ALA A 443 -8.93 0.03 -12.00
C ALA A 443 -9.64 0.58 -13.24
N SER A 444 -9.79 1.90 -13.28
CA SER A 444 -10.19 2.62 -14.48
C SER A 444 -8.94 3.14 -15.18
N VAL A 445 -8.73 2.73 -16.42
CA VAL A 445 -7.54 3.09 -17.21
C VAL A 445 -7.75 4.25 -18.18
N PHE A 446 -8.87 4.97 -18.06
CA PHE A 446 -9.15 6.17 -18.86
C PHE A 446 -8.42 7.43 -18.38
N LEU A 447 -7.62 7.32 -17.30
CA LEU A 447 -6.83 8.44 -16.77
C LEU A 447 -5.93 9.06 -17.85
N ALA A 448 -5.75 10.38 -17.77
CA ALA A 448 -5.11 11.18 -18.80
C ALA A 448 -5.80 11.10 -20.18
N ARG A 449 -7.05 10.63 -20.25
CA ARG A 449 -7.85 10.48 -21.48
C ARG A 449 -7.18 9.66 -22.58
N MET A 450 -6.37 8.68 -22.16
CA MET A 450 -5.68 7.78 -23.10
C MET A 450 -6.61 6.69 -23.64
N THR A 451 -7.54 6.21 -22.82
CA THR A 451 -8.49 5.15 -23.17
C THR A 451 -9.73 5.24 -22.25
N ASN A 452 -10.83 4.65 -22.65
CA ASN A 452 -12.05 4.51 -21.86
C ASN A 452 -12.25 3.05 -21.37
N LEU A 453 -11.16 2.32 -21.19
CA LEU A 453 -11.18 0.94 -20.73
C LEU A 453 -11.22 0.85 -19.21
N SER A 454 -11.62 -0.30 -18.71
CA SER A 454 -11.41 -0.73 -17.33
C SER A 454 -10.40 -1.86 -17.31
N ASP A 455 -9.68 -2.00 -16.17
CA ASP A 455 -8.83 -3.14 -15.89
C ASP A 455 -9.29 -3.82 -14.60
N ALA A 456 -9.18 -5.13 -14.54
CA ALA A 456 -9.40 -5.89 -13.32
C ALA A 456 -8.59 -7.18 -13.35
N VAL A 457 -8.05 -7.54 -12.18
CA VAL A 457 -7.25 -8.75 -11.98
C VAL A 457 -7.67 -9.41 -10.68
N SER A 458 -7.75 -10.72 -10.67
CA SER A 458 -8.00 -11.50 -9.47
C SER A 458 -7.11 -12.72 -9.38
N PHE A 459 -6.92 -13.18 -8.16
CA PHE A 459 -6.30 -14.46 -7.85
C PHE A 459 -6.95 -15.05 -6.60
N VAL A 460 -6.84 -16.36 -6.46
CA VAL A 460 -7.31 -17.10 -5.28
C VAL A 460 -6.09 -17.55 -4.48
N LEU A 461 -6.10 -17.28 -3.17
CA LEU A 461 -5.26 -17.96 -2.21
C LEU A 461 -6.03 -19.15 -1.65
N GLU A 462 -5.38 -20.30 -1.54
CA GLU A 462 -5.89 -21.48 -0.85
C GLU A 462 -4.95 -21.88 0.28
N ARG A 463 -5.53 -22.39 1.35
CA ARG A 463 -4.77 -22.98 2.44
C ARG A 463 -3.86 -24.06 1.90
N ASN A 464 -2.60 -24.04 2.31
CA ASN A 464 -1.65 -25.07 1.92
C ASN A 464 -2.06 -26.42 2.55
N PRO A 465 -2.21 -27.48 1.75
CA PRO A 465 -2.57 -28.80 2.28
C PRO A 465 -1.43 -29.45 3.10
N GLY A 466 -0.28 -28.80 3.18
CA GLY A 466 0.95 -29.37 3.72
C GLY A 466 1.71 -30.19 2.67
N THR A 467 2.98 -30.41 2.91
CA THR A 467 3.76 -31.37 2.11
C THR A 467 3.22 -32.78 2.36
N ILE A 468 2.31 -33.24 1.52
CA ILE A 468 2.05 -34.69 1.39
C ILE A 468 3.40 -35.25 0.93
N GLY A 469 4.04 -36.03 1.79
CA GLY A 469 5.36 -36.59 1.51
C GLY A 469 5.41 -37.13 0.09
N SER A 470 6.43 -36.71 -0.64
CA SER A 470 6.70 -37.12 -2.03
C SER A 470 6.98 -38.60 -2.16
N SER A 471 5.93 -39.43 -1.98
CA SER A 471 5.95 -40.84 -2.27
C SER A 471 4.62 -41.23 -2.92
N GLY A 472 4.55 -41.00 -4.22
CA GLY A 472 3.51 -41.59 -5.04
C GLY A 472 2.76 -40.58 -5.91
N ILE A 473 3.34 -40.20 -7.05
CA ILE A 473 2.71 -40.14 -8.37
C ILE A 473 3.83 -39.77 -9.39
N LEU A 474 4.77 -40.69 -9.60
CA LEU A 474 5.43 -40.86 -10.89
C LEU A 474 4.70 -42.01 -11.58
N GLY A 475 3.64 -41.69 -12.28
CA GLY A 475 2.85 -42.65 -13.00
C GLY A 475 2.04 -42.00 -14.10
N GLY A 476 2.65 -41.82 -15.27
CA GLY A 476 1.97 -41.89 -16.55
C GLY A 476 1.27 -40.63 -17.05
N ARG A 477 1.95 -39.95 -18.00
CA ARG A 477 1.39 -39.81 -19.35
C ARG A 477 2.49 -39.38 -20.32
N ARG A 478 2.64 -40.26 -21.34
CA ARG A 478 3.40 -39.98 -22.57
C ARG A 478 2.69 -38.92 -23.39
#